data_76bb774fb6a0af7bb364134229f795a3
#
_entry.id   76bb774fb6a0af7bb364134229f795a3
#
_cell.length_a   1.000
_cell.length_b   1.000
_cell.length_c   1.000
_cell.angle_alpha   90.00
_cell.angle_beta   90.00
_cell.angle_gamma   90.00
#
_symmetry.space_group_name_H-M   'P 1'
#
loop_
_entity.id
_entity.type
_entity.pdbx_description
1 polymer ?
#
loop_
_entity_poly.entity_id
_entity_poly.type
_entity_poly.pdbx_seq_one_letter_code
_entity_poly.pdbx_strand_id
1 'polypeptide(L)'
;IDQAQPNGRLIKSLLADSTPLPKDFMAEQESRRDRGLPHELYDVTAWSIPMMDGLSVTTCKSADLSKASLIKLGETSKVPSLPQASFGYAIPWSDAGQAKLVLAALSEGFKGKTTDKSFTVGDREYPRGTTIFPVKGNPENLVSRLNEISSKIGAEVVTMESSWVEDGPNFGSNEFKYLKLPKIALAWGEGMVPTETGATRFVIERYLGAPVTPIRVKTLGRATLEDYDVIILPQTYSNFSYVLGDTGIESLKTFVSNGGVLVGFDTALETLTSENFDLLSTSLETAATGDENNK
;
A
#
# COMPACT_ATOMS: atom_id res chain seq x y z
N ILE A 1 -6.29 -21.78 15.51
CA ILE A 1 -5.77 -22.96 14.78
C ILE A 1 -5.10 -23.89 15.80
N ASP A 2 -5.51 -25.14 15.86
CA ASP A 2 -4.90 -26.15 16.74
C ASP A 2 -3.51 -26.54 16.22
N GLN A 3 -2.50 -26.46 17.09
CA GLN A 3 -1.13 -26.89 16.77
C GLN A 3 -0.87 -28.38 17.08
N ALA A 4 -1.78 -29.06 17.79
CA ALA A 4 -1.69 -30.47 18.08
C ALA A 4 -2.07 -31.35 16.87
N GLN A 5 -1.38 -31.13 15.75
CA GLN A 5 -1.59 -31.81 14.48
C GLN A 5 -0.24 -32.04 13.76
N PRO A 6 -0.15 -32.95 12.77
CA PRO A 6 1.11 -33.23 12.08
C PRO A 6 1.88 -32.00 11.60
N ASN A 7 1.17 -30.96 11.12
CA ASN A 7 1.75 -29.71 10.65
C ASN A 7 1.90 -28.62 11.73
N GLY A 8 1.80 -28.98 13.01
CA GLY A 8 1.83 -28.01 14.12
C GLY A 8 3.09 -27.13 14.14
N ARG A 9 4.26 -27.67 13.77
CA ARG A 9 5.51 -26.89 13.66
C ARG A 9 5.45 -25.84 12.55
N LEU A 10 4.90 -26.21 11.40
CA LEU A 10 4.71 -25.29 10.27
C LEU A 10 3.73 -24.18 10.66
N ILE A 11 2.61 -24.51 11.29
CA ILE A 11 1.62 -23.55 11.76
C ILE A 11 2.26 -22.56 12.74
N LYS A 12 3.09 -23.07 13.68
CA LYS A 12 3.81 -22.22 14.63
C LYS A 12 4.73 -21.23 13.91
N SER A 13 5.45 -21.64 12.86
CA SER A 13 6.33 -20.77 12.09
C SER A 13 5.55 -19.76 11.26
N LEU A 14 4.47 -20.20 10.60
CA LEU A 14 3.63 -19.31 9.76
C LEU A 14 2.87 -18.26 10.57
N LEU A 15 2.58 -18.52 11.84
CA LEU A 15 1.84 -17.62 12.73
C LEU A 15 2.73 -16.95 13.80
N ALA A 16 4.06 -17.07 13.68
CA ALA A 16 4.97 -16.40 14.60
C ALA A 16 4.90 -14.89 14.42
N ASP A 17 4.77 -14.15 15.50
CA ASP A 17 4.79 -12.68 15.56
C ASP A 17 6.21 -12.12 15.72
N SER A 18 7.19 -12.98 15.96
CA SER A 18 8.60 -12.65 16.05
C SER A 18 9.47 -13.86 15.68
N THR A 19 10.64 -13.58 15.11
CA THR A 19 11.65 -14.59 14.76
C THR A 19 12.99 -14.21 15.35
N PRO A 20 13.18 -14.39 16.69
CA PRO A 20 14.43 -14.03 17.33
C PRO A 20 15.56 -14.91 16.82
N LEU A 21 16.64 -14.28 16.37
CA LEU A 21 17.87 -14.96 15.98
C LEU A 21 18.76 -15.22 17.20
N PRO A 22 19.53 -16.32 17.24
CA PRO A 22 20.52 -16.55 18.29
C PRO A 22 21.52 -15.40 18.42
N LYS A 23 21.86 -15.04 19.65
CA LYS A 23 22.76 -13.89 19.90
C LYS A 23 24.16 -14.08 19.32
N ASP A 24 24.67 -15.31 19.38
CA ASP A 24 25.97 -15.68 18.80
C ASP A 24 25.96 -15.57 17.29
N PHE A 25 24.88 -15.97 16.64
CA PHE A 25 24.68 -15.75 15.20
C PHE A 25 24.66 -14.26 14.84
N MET A 26 23.91 -13.44 15.60
CA MET A 26 23.86 -12.00 15.37
C MET A 26 25.23 -11.34 15.54
N ALA A 27 25.98 -11.71 16.59
CA ALA A 27 27.34 -11.19 16.81
C ALA A 27 28.29 -11.58 15.67
N GLU A 28 28.18 -12.79 15.11
CA GLU A 28 28.95 -13.18 13.93
C GLU A 28 28.56 -12.33 12.70
N GLN A 29 27.27 -12.05 12.49
CA GLN A 29 26.85 -11.22 11.35
C GLN A 29 27.38 -9.77 11.49
N GLU A 30 27.38 -9.21 12.69
CA GLU A 30 27.99 -7.90 12.96
C GLU A 30 29.51 -7.92 12.69
N SER A 31 30.23 -8.94 13.18
CA SER A 31 31.64 -9.12 12.89
C SER A 31 31.94 -9.28 11.40
N ARG A 32 31.09 -9.98 10.65
CA ARG A 32 31.21 -10.13 9.19
C ARG A 32 31.07 -8.80 8.49
N ARG A 33 30.06 -7.99 8.88
CA ARG A 33 29.87 -6.64 8.36
C ARG A 33 31.11 -5.77 8.59
N ASP A 34 31.67 -5.78 9.79
CA ASP A 34 32.85 -4.97 10.15
C ASP A 34 34.12 -5.39 9.39
N ARG A 35 34.16 -6.66 8.95
CA ARG A 35 35.24 -7.19 8.09
C ARG A 35 34.95 -7.04 6.59
N GLY A 36 33.85 -6.40 6.20
CA GLY A 36 33.44 -6.27 4.80
C GLY A 36 33.06 -7.59 4.12
N LEU A 37 32.68 -8.61 4.92
CA LEU A 37 32.24 -9.92 4.40
C LEU A 37 30.73 -9.92 4.20
N PRO A 38 30.21 -10.66 3.22
CA PRO A 38 28.77 -10.85 3.06
C PRO A 38 28.16 -11.44 4.33
N HIS A 39 27.03 -10.91 4.77
CA HIS A 39 26.26 -11.53 5.84
C HIS A 39 25.57 -12.83 5.36
N GLU A 40 25.23 -13.70 6.32
CA GLU A 40 24.57 -14.99 6.07
C GLU A 40 23.07 -14.94 6.36
N LEU A 41 22.52 -13.74 6.56
CA LEU A 41 21.10 -13.53 6.67
C LEU A 41 20.50 -13.73 5.29
N TYR A 42 19.56 -14.68 5.22
CA TYR A 42 18.85 -14.98 4.00
C TYR A 42 17.40 -14.55 4.18
N ASP A 43 17.07 -13.39 3.65
CA ASP A 43 15.79 -12.70 3.85
C ASP A 43 14.78 -12.92 2.71
N VAL A 44 14.99 -13.96 1.91
CA VAL A 44 14.21 -14.20 0.68
C VAL A 44 12.76 -14.58 0.93
N THR A 45 12.40 -14.94 2.16
CA THR A 45 11.06 -15.43 2.46
C THR A 45 10.49 -14.81 3.72
N ALA A 46 9.46 -14.00 3.53
CA ALA A 46 8.55 -13.64 4.60
C ALA A 46 7.57 -14.79 4.81
N TRP A 47 7.83 -15.67 5.77
CA TRP A 47 6.94 -16.80 6.09
C TRP A 47 6.00 -16.54 7.26
N SER A 48 6.16 -15.43 7.98
CA SER A 48 5.24 -15.06 9.03
C SER A 48 4.05 -14.28 8.47
N ILE A 49 2.90 -14.91 8.38
CA ILE A 49 1.66 -14.29 7.91
C ILE A 49 1.29 -13.06 8.78
N PRO A 50 1.35 -13.12 10.13
CA PRO A 50 1.07 -11.96 10.95
C PRO A 50 1.97 -10.76 10.66
N MET A 51 3.27 -11.00 10.46
CA MET A 51 4.22 -9.93 10.15
C MET A 51 4.01 -9.35 8.75
N MET A 52 3.65 -10.20 7.77
CA MET A 52 3.37 -9.76 6.40
C MET A 52 2.10 -8.92 6.30
N ASP A 53 1.05 -9.33 7.01
CA ASP A 53 -0.29 -8.76 6.88
C ASP A 53 -0.67 -7.85 8.05
N GLY A 54 0.27 -7.56 8.98
CA GLY A 54 0.03 -6.72 10.15
C GLY A 54 -1.04 -7.27 11.10
N LEU A 55 -1.13 -8.61 11.23
CA LEU A 55 -2.15 -9.28 12.03
C LEU A 55 -1.70 -9.47 13.48
N SER A 56 -2.60 -9.27 14.43
CA SER A 56 -2.38 -9.61 15.83
C SER A 56 -2.65 -11.09 16.07
N VAL A 57 -1.70 -11.79 16.68
CA VAL A 57 -1.80 -13.22 17.02
C VAL A 57 -1.70 -13.40 18.51
N THR A 58 -2.59 -14.22 19.09
CA THR A 58 -2.54 -14.61 20.48
C THR A 58 -2.35 -16.12 20.57
N THR A 59 -1.30 -16.56 21.28
CA THR A 59 -1.04 -17.96 21.54
C THR A 59 -1.61 -18.37 22.89
N CYS A 60 -2.47 -19.40 22.91
CA CYS A 60 -3.09 -19.95 24.11
C CYS A 60 -2.59 -21.38 24.37
N LYS A 61 -2.35 -21.73 25.63
CA LYS A 61 -2.02 -23.14 26.00
C LYS A 61 -3.21 -24.08 25.87
N SER A 62 -4.40 -23.56 26.11
CA SER A 62 -5.67 -24.25 25.92
C SER A 62 -6.75 -23.22 25.57
N ALA A 63 -7.72 -23.63 24.78
CA ALA A 63 -8.90 -22.83 24.47
C ALA A 63 -10.15 -23.69 24.57
N ASP A 64 -11.22 -23.14 25.13
CA ASP A 64 -12.54 -23.76 25.06
C ASP A 64 -13.13 -23.53 23.67
N LEU A 65 -13.09 -24.56 22.85
CA LEU A 65 -13.60 -24.53 21.49
C LEU A 65 -15.08 -24.88 21.38
N SER A 66 -15.78 -25.09 22.50
CA SER A 66 -17.21 -25.46 22.50
C SER A 66 -18.12 -24.44 21.82
N LYS A 67 -17.69 -23.16 21.79
CA LYS A 67 -18.38 -22.06 21.13
C LYS A 67 -17.73 -21.63 19.80
N ALA A 68 -16.68 -22.33 19.36
CA ALA A 68 -16.01 -22.02 18.12
C ALA A 68 -16.69 -22.69 16.93
N SER A 69 -16.83 -21.97 15.84
CA SER A 69 -17.28 -22.50 14.57
C SER A 69 -16.09 -22.78 13.66
N LEU A 70 -16.05 -23.95 13.05
CA LEU A 70 -15.04 -24.26 12.05
C LEU A 70 -15.31 -23.45 10.77
N ILE A 71 -14.36 -22.62 10.35
CA ILE A 71 -14.41 -21.93 9.07
C ILE A 71 -13.80 -22.86 8.02
N LYS A 72 -14.57 -23.19 6.98
CA LYS A 72 -14.08 -23.96 5.85
C LYS A 72 -13.28 -23.09 4.90
N LEU A 73 -12.26 -23.66 4.29
CA LEU A 73 -11.45 -22.96 3.29
C LEU A 73 -12.35 -22.47 2.14
N GLY A 74 -12.26 -21.18 1.81
CA GLY A 74 -13.09 -20.53 0.78
C GLY A 74 -14.44 -19.99 1.29
N GLU A 75 -14.82 -20.22 2.55
CA GLU A 75 -15.94 -19.51 3.15
C GLU A 75 -15.46 -18.10 3.54
N THR A 76 -15.89 -17.10 2.80
CA THR A 76 -15.77 -15.71 3.21
C THR A 76 -16.78 -15.42 4.32
N SER A 77 -16.39 -14.68 5.33
CA SER A 77 -17.35 -14.13 6.30
C SER A 77 -18.45 -13.40 5.51
N LYS A 78 -19.71 -13.76 5.76
CA LYS A 78 -20.82 -13.05 5.11
C LYS A 78 -20.78 -11.60 5.57
N VAL A 79 -20.42 -10.70 4.67
CA VAL A 79 -20.57 -9.26 4.92
C VAL A 79 -22.09 -9.01 5.02
N PRO A 80 -22.57 -8.42 6.13
CA PRO A 80 -23.98 -8.11 6.27
C PRO A 80 -24.45 -7.22 5.13
N SER A 81 -25.69 -7.42 4.67
CA SER A 81 -26.29 -6.55 3.65
C SER A 81 -26.38 -5.12 4.20
N LEU A 82 -25.91 -4.16 3.40
CA LEU A 82 -25.93 -2.75 3.76
C LEU A 82 -27.37 -2.23 3.74
N PRO A 83 -27.86 -1.61 4.82
CA PRO A 83 -29.13 -0.90 4.81
C PRO A 83 -29.04 0.37 3.96
N GLN A 84 -30.19 0.92 3.61
CA GLN A 84 -30.24 2.24 2.97
C GLN A 84 -29.82 3.31 3.99
N ALA A 85 -28.82 4.11 3.64
CA ALA A 85 -28.31 5.19 4.46
C ALA A 85 -29.07 6.49 4.22
N SER A 86 -29.25 7.29 5.25
CA SER A 86 -29.79 8.65 5.13
C SER A 86 -28.75 9.63 4.59
N PHE A 87 -27.47 9.47 4.96
CA PHE A 87 -26.39 10.35 4.51
C PHE A 87 -25.45 9.70 3.50
N GLY A 88 -24.85 8.54 3.81
CA GLY A 88 -23.85 7.94 2.96
C GLY A 88 -23.22 6.66 3.51
N TYR A 89 -22.14 6.25 2.90
CA TYR A 89 -21.39 5.05 3.24
C TYR A 89 -19.92 5.38 3.44
N ALA A 90 -19.37 5.03 4.60
CA ALA A 90 -17.96 5.17 4.91
C ALA A 90 -17.21 3.87 4.62
N ILE A 91 -16.06 3.99 4.00
CA ILE A 91 -15.09 2.92 3.82
C ILE A 91 -13.85 3.30 4.64
N PRO A 92 -13.72 2.78 5.88
CA PRO A 92 -12.58 3.05 6.73
C PRO A 92 -11.28 2.59 6.07
N TRP A 93 -10.23 3.40 6.13
CA TRP A 93 -8.95 3.02 5.54
C TRP A 93 -8.18 2.12 6.50
N SER A 94 -8.14 0.81 6.23
CA SER A 94 -7.46 -0.17 7.10
C SER A 94 -6.53 -1.11 6.33
N ASP A 95 -6.94 -1.60 5.17
CA ASP A 95 -6.17 -2.58 4.40
C ASP A 95 -6.40 -2.45 2.87
N ALA A 96 -5.76 -3.32 2.12
CA ALA A 96 -5.85 -3.33 0.66
C ALA A 96 -7.24 -3.68 0.11
N GLY A 97 -8.09 -4.34 0.91
CA GLY A 97 -9.48 -4.61 0.54
C GLY A 97 -10.30 -3.34 0.41
N GLN A 98 -10.11 -2.38 1.32
CA GLN A 98 -10.76 -1.08 1.25
C GLN A 98 -10.27 -0.27 0.04
N ALA A 99 -8.96 -0.29 -0.24
CA ALA A 99 -8.43 0.36 -1.45
C ALA A 99 -9.06 -0.20 -2.72
N LYS A 100 -9.16 -1.53 -2.81
CA LYS A 100 -9.79 -2.22 -3.93
C LYS A 100 -11.27 -1.86 -4.09
N LEU A 101 -12.01 -1.77 -2.97
CA LEU A 101 -13.42 -1.38 -2.99
C LEU A 101 -13.58 0.07 -3.44
N VAL A 102 -12.76 1.00 -2.93
CA VAL A 102 -12.81 2.42 -3.34
C VAL A 102 -12.50 2.56 -4.83
N LEU A 103 -11.44 1.90 -5.34
CA LEU A 103 -11.10 1.94 -6.76
C LEU A 103 -12.21 1.34 -7.65
N ALA A 104 -12.82 0.24 -7.23
CA ALA A 104 -13.94 -0.37 -7.95
C ALA A 104 -15.14 0.59 -8.00
N ALA A 105 -15.49 1.21 -6.88
CA ALA A 105 -16.58 2.17 -6.82
C ALA A 105 -16.31 3.41 -7.68
N LEU A 106 -15.09 3.95 -7.66
CA LEU A 106 -14.69 5.07 -8.51
C LEU A 106 -14.71 4.70 -10.00
N SER A 107 -14.33 3.47 -10.37
CA SER A 107 -14.35 3.01 -11.76
C SER A 107 -15.78 2.88 -12.32
N GLU A 108 -16.79 2.69 -11.46
CA GLU A 108 -18.20 2.73 -11.82
C GLU A 108 -18.79 4.15 -11.85
N GLY A 109 -17.96 5.17 -11.58
CA GLY A 109 -18.35 6.57 -11.64
C GLY A 109 -19.00 7.10 -10.35
N PHE A 110 -18.97 6.33 -9.25
CA PHE A 110 -19.43 6.84 -7.96
C PHE A 110 -18.50 7.92 -7.43
N LYS A 111 -19.08 8.93 -6.78
CA LYS A 111 -18.39 10.08 -6.25
C LYS A 111 -18.09 9.87 -4.76
N GLY A 112 -16.81 9.68 -4.43
CA GLY A 112 -16.30 9.56 -3.07
C GLY A 112 -15.49 10.78 -2.67
N LYS A 113 -15.49 11.08 -1.38
CA LYS A 113 -14.63 12.10 -0.75
C LYS A 113 -13.76 11.45 0.31
N THR A 114 -12.53 11.92 0.44
CA THR A 114 -11.59 11.50 1.47
C THR A 114 -10.93 12.68 2.15
N THR A 115 -10.34 12.43 3.32
CA THR A 115 -9.51 13.39 4.06
C THR A 115 -8.24 12.71 4.57
N ASP A 116 -7.17 13.47 4.75
CA ASP A 116 -5.90 13.05 5.34
C ASP A 116 -5.90 13.16 6.90
N LYS A 117 -7.05 13.49 7.48
CA LYS A 117 -7.25 13.59 8.92
C LYS A 117 -8.19 12.49 9.42
N SER A 118 -8.05 12.09 10.69
CA SER A 118 -9.06 11.30 11.38
C SER A 118 -10.27 12.17 11.73
N PHE A 119 -11.41 11.54 11.92
CA PHE A 119 -12.64 12.20 12.34
C PHE A 119 -13.53 11.23 13.10
N THR A 120 -14.46 11.78 13.90
CA THR A 120 -15.40 10.99 14.70
C THR A 120 -16.84 11.30 14.30
N VAL A 121 -17.63 10.24 14.10
CA VAL A 121 -19.07 10.31 13.87
C VAL A 121 -19.78 9.34 14.81
N GLY A 122 -20.66 9.85 15.66
CA GLY A 122 -21.21 9.09 16.78
C GLY A 122 -20.09 8.62 17.71
N ASP A 123 -20.12 7.36 18.08
CA ASP A 123 -19.11 6.74 18.97
C ASP A 123 -17.94 6.12 18.20
N ARG A 124 -17.83 6.36 16.88
CA ARG A 124 -16.82 5.74 16.05
C ARG A 124 -15.80 6.75 15.51
N GLU A 125 -14.52 6.47 15.77
CA GLU A 125 -13.41 7.14 15.14
C GLU A 125 -13.10 6.48 13.78
N TYR A 126 -12.89 7.32 12.77
CA TYR A 126 -12.50 6.93 11.41
C TYR A 126 -11.07 7.40 11.13
N PRO A 127 -10.19 6.51 10.67
CA PRO A 127 -8.81 6.87 10.39
C PRO A 127 -8.70 7.80 9.16
N ARG A 128 -7.59 8.52 9.07
CA ARG A 128 -7.21 9.27 7.86
C ARG A 128 -7.27 8.36 6.63
N GLY A 129 -7.68 8.89 5.48
CA GLY A 129 -7.86 8.12 4.25
C GLY A 129 -9.24 7.46 4.13
N THR A 130 -10.07 7.48 5.18
CA THR A 130 -11.45 7.02 5.10
C THR A 130 -12.17 7.72 3.96
N THR A 131 -12.83 6.93 3.11
CA THR A 131 -13.59 7.45 1.97
C THR A 131 -15.07 7.42 2.28
N ILE A 132 -15.75 8.54 2.03
CA ILE A 132 -17.20 8.68 2.18
C ILE A 132 -17.85 8.75 0.81
N PHE A 133 -18.83 7.88 0.55
CA PHE A 133 -19.71 7.93 -0.60
C PHE A 133 -21.07 8.46 -0.15
N PRO A 134 -21.37 9.77 -0.32
CA PRO A 134 -22.66 10.33 0.06
C PRO A 134 -23.76 9.79 -0.86
N VAL A 135 -24.97 9.57 -0.33
CA VAL A 135 -26.13 9.19 -1.14
C VAL A 135 -26.47 10.31 -2.12
N LYS A 136 -26.48 11.55 -1.61
CA LYS A 136 -26.77 12.72 -2.44
C LYS A 136 -25.66 12.96 -3.47
N GLY A 137 -26.04 12.97 -4.73
CA GLY A 137 -25.11 13.19 -5.86
C GLY A 137 -24.47 11.93 -6.41
N ASN A 138 -24.82 10.77 -5.88
CA ASN A 138 -24.55 9.45 -6.44
C ASN A 138 -25.84 8.82 -7.02
N PRO A 139 -25.73 7.88 -7.97
CA PRO A 139 -26.85 7.13 -8.50
C PRO A 139 -27.58 6.29 -7.44
N GLU A 140 -28.88 5.99 -7.66
CA GLU A 140 -29.72 5.22 -6.74
C GLU A 140 -29.21 3.79 -6.46
N ASN A 141 -28.43 3.23 -7.38
CA ASN A 141 -27.85 1.89 -7.24
C ASN A 141 -26.57 1.86 -6.37
N LEU A 142 -26.16 2.98 -5.75
CA LEU A 142 -24.94 3.05 -4.93
C LEU A 142 -24.88 1.94 -3.86
N VAL A 143 -25.95 1.80 -3.06
CA VAL A 143 -25.97 0.81 -1.97
C VAL A 143 -25.88 -0.62 -2.49
N SER A 144 -26.60 -0.96 -3.56
CA SER A 144 -26.58 -2.31 -4.13
C SER A 144 -25.21 -2.65 -4.70
N ARG A 145 -24.53 -1.69 -5.36
CA ARG A 145 -23.20 -1.89 -5.91
C ARG A 145 -22.14 -1.98 -4.83
N LEU A 146 -22.14 -1.07 -3.83
CA LEU A 146 -21.23 -1.17 -2.70
C LEU A 146 -21.39 -2.50 -1.96
N ASN A 147 -22.62 -2.95 -1.75
CA ASN A 147 -22.91 -4.25 -1.13
C ASN A 147 -22.35 -5.43 -1.94
N GLU A 148 -22.53 -5.41 -3.25
CA GLU A 148 -21.99 -6.46 -4.13
C GLU A 148 -20.46 -6.48 -4.12
N ILE A 149 -19.82 -5.32 -4.25
CA ILE A 149 -18.36 -5.20 -4.28
C ILE A 149 -17.78 -5.59 -2.92
N SER A 150 -18.32 -5.04 -1.82
CA SER A 150 -17.86 -5.35 -0.47
C SER A 150 -17.98 -6.83 -0.13
N SER A 151 -19.08 -7.46 -0.50
CA SER A 151 -19.31 -8.90 -0.29
C SER A 151 -18.31 -9.78 -1.06
N LYS A 152 -17.91 -9.38 -2.27
CA LYS A 152 -16.90 -10.11 -3.06
C LYS A 152 -15.49 -9.96 -2.51
N ILE A 153 -15.17 -8.80 -1.96
CA ILE A 153 -13.83 -8.47 -1.47
C ILE A 153 -13.66 -8.84 0.00
N GLY A 154 -14.75 -8.83 0.78
CA GLY A 154 -14.72 -8.93 2.24
C GLY A 154 -14.40 -7.61 2.95
N ALA A 155 -14.50 -6.48 2.23
CA ALA A 155 -14.15 -5.16 2.77
C ALA A 155 -15.30 -4.56 3.59
N GLU A 156 -14.95 -3.88 4.68
CA GLU A 156 -15.93 -3.21 5.54
C GLU A 156 -16.52 -1.97 4.86
N VAL A 157 -17.85 -1.83 4.95
CA VAL A 157 -18.57 -0.61 4.61
C VAL A 157 -19.47 -0.25 5.79
N VAL A 158 -19.43 0.99 6.22
CA VAL A 158 -20.20 1.48 7.36
C VAL A 158 -21.29 2.42 6.87
N THR A 159 -22.52 2.13 7.25
CA THR A 159 -23.68 3.01 6.96
C THR A 159 -23.64 4.25 7.84
N MET A 160 -23.82 5.42 7.24
CA MET A 160 -23.84 6.70 7.93
C MET A 160 -25.22 7.35 7.81
N GLU A 161 -25.85 7.58 8.95
CA GLU A 161 -27.19 8.19 9.02
C GLU A 161 -27.13 9.72 9.13
N SER A 162 -26.01 10.25 9.56
CA SER A 162 -25.81 11.68 9.80
C SER A 162 -24.52 12.18 9.15
N SER A 163 -24.52 13.45 8.76
CA SER A 163 -23.33 14.19 8.35
C SER A 163 -22.66 14.94 9.50
N TRP A 164 -23.16 14.78 10.72
CA TRP A 164 -22.61 15.45 11.87
C TRP A 164 -21.30 14.80 12.31
N VAL A 165 -20.25 15.62 12.41
CA VAL A 165 -18.92 15.21 12.85
C VAL A 165 -18.68 15.79 14.24
N GLU A 166 -18.44 14.94 15.24
CA GLU A 166 -18.18 15.34 16.61
C GLU A 166 -16.77 15.88 16.78
N ASP A 167 -15.79 15.28 16.12
CA ASP A 167 -14.40 15.70 16.13
C ASP A 167 -13.77 15.51 14.76
N GLY A 168 -12.88 16.42 14.36
CA GLY A 168 -12.24 16.42 13.06
C GLY A 168 -12.94 17.27 11.99
N PRO A 169 -12.56 17.14 10.72
CA PRO A 169 -13.09 17.99 9.64
C PRO A 169 -14.51 17.60 9.25
N ASN A 170 -15.35 18.61 9.00
CA ASN A 170 -16.70 18.40 8.48
C ASN A 170 -16.69 17.97 6.99
N PHE A 171 -17.63 17.10 6.59
CA PHE A 171 -17.73 16.55 5.22
C PHE A 171 -17.93 17.60 4.12
N GLY A 172 -18.37 18.81 4.49
CA GLY A 172 -18.53 19.96 3.57
C GLY A 172 -17.31 20.86 3.49
N SER A 173 -16.28 20.66 4.33
CA SER A 173 -15.09 21.48 4.38
C SER A 173 -14.14 21.19 3.21
N ASN A 174 -13.17 22.09 3.00
CA ASN A 174 -12.11 21.92 2.02
C ASN A 174 -11.11 20.81 2.38
N GLU A 175 -11.18 20.27 3.60
CA GLU A 175 -10.38 19.14 4.06
C GLU A 175 -10.86 17.82 3.44
N PHE A 176 -12.13 17.71 3.05
CA PHE A 176 -12.68 16.58 2.32
C PHE A 176 -12.63 16.85 0.82
N LYS A 177 -11.77 16.12 0.12
CA LYS A 177 -11.56 16.25 -1.33
C LYS A 177 -12.23 15.11 -2.09
N TYR A 178 -12.82 15.43 -3.23
CA TYR A 178 -13.32 14.39 -4.14
C TYR A 178 -12.17 13.54 -4.65
N LEU A 179 -12.37 12.23 -4.61
CA LEU A 179 -11.49 11.28 -5.26
C LEU A 179 -11.82 11.18 -6.74
N LYS A 180 -10.81 10.93 -7.53
CA LYS A 180 -10.91 10.51 -8.93
C LYS A 180 -10.12 9.22 -9.11
N LEU A 181 -10.52 8.40 -10.09
CA LEU A 181 -9.71 7.25 -10.48
C LEU A 181 -8.39 7.76 -11.06
N PRO A 182 -7.24 7.42 -10.47
CA PRO A 182 -5.97 7.95 -10.93
C PRO A 182 -5.55 7.33 -12.26
N LYS A 183 -5.02 8.13 -13.16
CA LYS A 183 -4.31 7.68 -14.34
C LYS A 183 -2.86 7.38 -13.97
N ILE A 184 -2.48 6.11 -13.98
CA ILE A 184 -1.19 5.64 -13.48
C ILE A 184 -0.29 5.26 -14.66
N ALA A 185 0.90 5.85 -14.71
CA ALA A 185 2.00 5.42 -15.57
C ALA A 185 3.01 4.60 -14.76
N LEU A 186 3.56 3.56 -15.36
CA LEU A 186 4.59 2.71 -14.79
C LEU A 186 5.81 2.70 -15.70
N ALA A 187 6.97 3.10 -15.20
CA ALA A 187 8.22 2.98 -15.94
C ALA A 187 8.51 1.51 -16.24
N TRP A 188 8.83 1.21 -17.51
CA TRP A 188 8.90 -0.14 -18.03
C TRP A 188 10.07 -0.33 -19.00
N GLY A 189 10.53 -1.56 -19.16
CA GLY A 189 11.42 -1.96 -20.26
C GLY A 189 12.88 -2.13 -19.85
N GLU A 190 13.79 -1.79 -20.75
CA GLU A 190 15.21 -2.02 -20.54
C GLU A 190 15.77 -1.23 -19.36
N GLY A 191 16.64 -1.89 -18.57
CA GLY A 191 17.22 -1.31 -17.36
C GLY A 191 16.40 -1.53 -16.10
N MET A 192 15.11 -1.91 -16.23
CA MET A 192 14.24 -2.22 -15.10
C MET A 192 14.48 -3.64 -14.58
N VAL A 193 14.30 -3.87 -13.29
CA VAL A 193 14.26 -5.22 -12.70
C VAL A 193 12.90 -5.85 -13.03
N PRO A 194 12.83 -6.92 -13.84
CA PRO A 194 11.55 -7.43 -14.36
C PRO A 194 10.62 -7.98 -13.28
N THR A 195 11.19 -8.59 -12.24
CA THR A 195 10.43 -9.14 -11.11
C THR A 195 9.70 -8.04 -10.35
N GLU A 196 10.41 -6.97 -10.00
CA GLU A 196 9.86 -5.85 -9.24
C GLU A 196 8.84 -5.05 -10.06
N THR A 197 9.19 -4.79 -11.31
CA THR A 197 8.29 -4.08 -12.23
C THR A 197 7.03 -4.89 -12.51
N GLY A 198 7.19 -6.21 -12.71
CA GLY A 198 6.09 -7.14 -12.90
C GLY A 198 5.19 -7.27 -11.68
N ALA A 199 5.78 -7.37 -10.48
CA ALA A 199 5.05 -7.41 -9.21
C ALA A 199 4.25 -6.12 -8.97
N THR A 200 4.87 -4.97 -9.19
CA THR A 200 4.20 -3.67 -9.09
C THR A 200 2.97 -3.60 -10.01
N ARG A 201 3.15 -3.97 -11.26
CA ARG A 201 2.05 -4.02 -12.24
C ARG A 201 0.96 -4.99 -11.81
N PHE A 202 1.33 -6.19 -11.36
CA PHE A 202 0.39 -7.21 -10.92
C PHE A 202 -0.47 -6.72 -9.75
N VAL A 203 0.16 -6.10 -8.75
CA VAL A 203 -0.58 -5.55 -7.58
C VAL A 203 -1.58 -4.49 -8.03
N ILE A 204 -1.20 -3.55 -8.89
CA ILE A 204 -2.09 -2.46 -9.28
C ILE A 204 -3.18 -2.97 -10.22
N GLU A 205 -2.86 -3.71 -11.28
CA GLU A 205 -3.84 -4.15 -12.28
C GLU A 205 -4.69 -5.34 -11.81
N ARG A 206 -4.05 -6.36 -11.20
CA ARG A 206 -4.73 -7.62 -10.88
C ARG A 206 -5.30 -7.66 -9.48
N TYR A 207 -4.53 -7.16 -8.52
CA TYR A 207 -4.98 -7.17 -7.13
C TYR A 207 -5.90 -6.00 -6.81
N LEU A 208 -5.51 -4.76 -7.14
CA LEU A 208 -6.31 -3.56 -6.88
C LEU A 208 -7.35 -3.26 -7.97
N GLY A 209 -7.17 -3.75 -9.19
CA GLY A 209 -8.09 -3.55 -10.30
C GLY A 209 -7.99 -2.18 -10.97
N ALA A 210 -6.91 -1.43 -10.72
CA ALA A 210 -6.68 -0.13 -11.34
C ALA A 210 -5.89 -0.28 -12.66
N PRO A 211 -6.25 0.44 -13.75
CA PRO A 211 -5.51 0.39 -14.99
C PRO A 211 -4.14 1.06 -14.85
N VAL A 212 -3.11 0.46 -15.46
CA VAL A 212 -1.74 1.01 -15.49
C VAL A 212 -1.25 1.09 -16.93
N THR A 213 -0.67 2.22 -17.31
CA THR A 213 -0.03 2.40 -18.60
C THR A 213 1.48 2.20 -18.49
N PRO A 214 2.04 1.10 -19.04
CA PRO A 214 3.48 0.94 -19.07
C PRO A 214 4.12 1.89 -20.09
N ILE A 215 5.07 2.71 -19.63
CA ILE A 215 5.84 3.62 -20.49
C ILE A 215 7.30 3.18 -20.48
N ARG A 216 7.88 3.00 -21.65
CA ARG A 216 9.32 2.67 -21.73
C ARG A 216 10.15 3.78 -21.12
N VAL A 217 11.00 3.43 -20.16
CA VAL A 217 11.81 4.40 -19.40
C VAL A 217 12.63 5.31 -20.32
N LYS A 218 13.21 4.78 -21.40
CA LYS A 218 13.96 5.57 -22.40
C LYS A 218 13.11 6.62 -23.14
N THR A 219 11.80 6.48 -23.14
CA THR A 219 10.88 7.40 -23.79
C THR A 219 10.10 8.24 -22.80
N LEU A 220 10.30 8.02 -21.50
CA LEU A 220 9.52 8.71 -20.46
C LEU A 220 9.66 10.23 -20.56
N GLY A 221 10.86 10.75 -20.79
CA GLY A 221 11.12 12.18 -20.98
C GLY A 221 10.52 12.82 -22.24
N ARG A 222 9.93 12.01 -23.14
CA ARG A 222 9.26 12.47 -24.37
C ARG A 222 7.76 12.17 -24.35
N ALA A 223 7.29 11.49 -23.32
CA ALA A 223 5.88 11.18 -23.16
C ALA A 223 5.12 12.41 -22.64
N THR A 224 3.84 12.50 -22.95
CA THR A 224 2.94 13.52 -22.40
C THR A 224 2.59 13.16 -20.97
N LEU A 225 3.47 13.51 -20.01
CA LEU A 225 3.34 13.10 -18.60
C LEU A 225 2.15 13.77 -17.91
N GLU A 226 1.72 14.92 -18.37
CA GLU A 226 0.52 15.64 -17.89
C GLU A 226 -0.79 14.88 -18.08
N ASP A 227 -0.81 13.84 -18.91
CA ASP A 227 -1.97 12.95 -19.05
C ASP A 227 -2.14 12.01 -17.86
N TYR A 228 -1.16 11.93 -16.95
CA TYR A 228 -1.14 11.05 -15.80
C TYR A 228 -1.24 11.82 -14.48
N ASP A 229 -1.79 11.15 -13.47
CA ASP A 229 -1.84 11.67 -12.10
C ASP A 229 -0.69 11.11 -11.26
N VAL A 230 -0.27 9.88 -11.56
CA VAL A 230 0.77 9.15 -10.82
C VAL A 230 1.77 8.53 -11.80
N ILE A 231 3.05 8.69 -11.53
CA ILE A 231 4.14 7.97 -12.22
C ILE A 231 4.86 7.10 -11.20
N ILE A 232 5.03 5.82 -11.51
CA ILE A 232 5.72 4.85 -10.65
C ILE A 232 7.04 4.47 -11.31
N LEU A 233 8.12 4.59 -10.52
CA LEU A 233 9.48 4.21 -10.85
C LEU A 233 9.88 2.98 -10.04
N PRO A 234 9.75 1.76 -10.58
CA PRO A 234 10.23 0.54 -9.92
C PRO A 234 11.76 0.47 -9.89
N GLN A 235 12.28 -0.57 -9.24
CA GLN A 235 13.71 -0.84 -9.17
C GLN A 235 14.37 -0.99 -10.55
N THR A 236 15.61 -0.49 -10.67
CA THR A 236 16.49 -0.66 -11.84
C THR A 236 17.76 -1.42 -11.47
N TYR A 237 18.44 -2.02 -12.47
CA TYR A 237 19.74 -2.66 -12.27
C TYR A 237 20.89 -1.67 -12.04
N SER A 238 20.70 -0.41 -12.38
CA SER A 238 21.67 0.66 -12.25
C SER A 238 20.97 1.96 -11.81
N ASN A 239 21.73 2.98 -11.48
CA ASN A 239 21.17 4.28 -11.14
C ASN A 239 20.20 4.75 -12.23
N PHE A 240 19.00 5.14 -11.81
CA PHE A 240 17.89 5.49 -12.69
C PHE A 240 18.22 6.69 -13.60
N SER A 241 19.11 7.58 -13.17
CA SER A 241 19.56 8.74 -13.96
C SER A 241 20.18 8.33 -15.28
N TYR A 242 20.92 7.22 -15.32
CA TYR A 242 21.53 6.73 -16.58
C TYR A 242 20.49 6.27 -17.61
N VAL A 243 19.34 5.78 -17.13
CA VAL A 243 18.29 5.26 -18.01
C VAL A 243 17.35 6.37 -18.46
N LEU A 244 17.07 7.33 -17.58
CA LEU A 244 16.24 8.51 -17.86
C LEU A 244 16.95 9.55 -18.72
N GLY A 245 18.25 9.80 -18.44
CA GLY A 245 18.98 10.94 -18.95
C GLY A 245 18.41 12.29 -18.45
N ASP A 246 19.11 13.38 -18.74
CA ASP A 246 18.76 14.71 -18.27
C ASP A 246 17.35 15.14 -18.69
N THR A 247 16.95 14.85 -19.92
CA THR A 247 15.60 15.16 -20.43
C THR A 247 14.51 14.45 -19.64
N GLY A 248 14.75 13.19 -19.25
CA GLY A 248 13.80 12.42 -18.45
C GLY A 248 13.67 12.97 -17.03
N ILE A 249 14.79 13.37 -16.44
CA ILE A 249 14.83 13.99 -15.11
C ILE A 249 14.05 15.29 -15.12
N GLU A 250 14.32 16.20 -16.06
CA GLU A 250 13.61 17.47 -16.17
C GLU A 250 12.10 17.32 -16.43
N SER A 251 11.72 16.32 -17.23
CA SER A 251 10.30 16.01 -17.46
C SER A 251 9.60 15.54 -16.18
N LEU A 252 10.26 14.71 -15.37
CA LEU A 252 9.70 14.27 -14.07
C LEU A 252 9.63 15.42 -13.05
N LYS A 253 10.65 16.30 -13.02
CA LYS A 253 10.63 17.51 -12.18
C LYS A 253 9.44 18.40 -12.55
N THR A 254 9.26 18.63 -13.84
CA THR A 254 8.11 19.41 -14.36
C THR A 254 6.78 18.76 -13.99
N PHE A 255 6.67 17.44 -14.14
CA PHE A 255 5.48 16.68 -13.75
C PHE A 255 5.13 16.88 -12.27
N VAL A 256 6.12 16.73 -11.36
CA VAL A 256 5.91 16.94 -9.91
C VAL A 256 5.55 18.40 -9.61
N SER A 257 6.26 19.36 -10.22
CA SER A 257 5.99 20.80 -10.03
C SER A 257 4.58 21.20 -10.48
N ASN A 258 4.01 20.50 -11.45
CA ASN A 258 2.63 20.66 -11.90
C ASN A 258 1.60 19.90 -11.05
N GLY A 259 2.02 19.29 -9.93
CA GLY A 259 1.14 18.59 -8.99
C GLY A 259 0.96 17.10 -9.26
N GLY A 260 1.76 16.51 -10.13
CA GLY A 260 1.81 15.05 -10.34
C GLY A 260 2.44 14.33 -9.14
N VAL A 261 2.03 13.10 -8.91
CA VAL A 261 2.56 12.23 -7.84
C VAL A 261 3.62 11.28 -8.41
N LEU A 262 4.83 11.34 -7.87
CA LEU A 262 5.92 10.45 -8.22
C LEU A 262 6.17 9.45 -7.10
N VAL A 263 6.15 8.15 -7.42
CA VAL A 263 6.39 7.05 -6.47
C VAL A 263 7.64 6.30 -6.92
N GLY A 264 8.68 6.29 -6.11
CA GLY A 264 9.92 5.58 -6.37
C GLY A 264 10.15 4.43 -5.40
N PHE A 265 10.72 3.33 -5.89
CA PHE A 265 11.13 2.19 -5.10
C PHE A 265 12.63 1.92 -5.27
N ASP A 266 13.27 1.51 -4.17
CA ASP A 266 14.67 1.02 -4.14
C ASP A 266 15.65 1.99 -4.87
N THR A 267 16.35 1.54 -5.91
CA THR A 267 17.32 2.35 -6.67
C THR A 267 16.74 3.63 -7.28
N ALA A 268 15.42 3.72 -7.47
CA ALA A 268 14.80 4.97 -7.88
C ALA A 268 14.95 6.05 -6.80
N LEU A 269 15.00 5.67 -5.50
CA LEU A 269 15.21 6.62 -4.39
C LEU A 269 16.58 7.27 -4.45
N GLU A 270 17.63 6.55 -4.88
CA GLU A 270 18.97 7.12 -5.08
C GLU A 270 18.95 8.29 -6.08
N THR A 271 18.14 8.13 -7.15
CA THR A 271 17.95 9.20 -8.13
C THR A 271 17.14 10.35 -7.57
N LEU A 272 16.04 10.06 -6.88
CA LEU A 272 15.14 11.08 -6.33
C LEU A 272 15.80 11.93 -5.22
N THR A 273 16.78 11.37 -4.50
CA THR A 273 17.53 12.04 -3.43
C THR A 273 18.85 12.66 -3.94
N SER A 274 19.18 12.48 -5.24
CA SER A 274 20.40 13.03 -5.82
C SER A 274 20.29 14.55 -6.03
N GLU A 275 21.44 15.23 -5.95
CA GLU A 275 21.53 16.68 -6.21
C GLU A 275 20.98 17.09 -7.59
N ASN A 276 21.10 16.21 -8.59
CA ASN A 276 20.59 16.47 -9.93
C ASN A 276 19.06 16.50 -9.99
N PHE A 277 18.39 15.76 -9.11
CA PHE A 277 16.93 15.75 -9.06
C PHE A 277 16.38 16.93 -8.27
N ASP A 278 17.00 17.28 -7.14
CA ASP A 278 16.72 18.46 -6.31
C ASP A 278 15.21 18.70 -6.03
N LEU A 279 14.48 17.60 -5.75
CA LEU A 279 13.06 17.66 -5.37
C LEU A 279 12.83 17.27 -3.91
N LEU A 280 13.80 16.62 -3.26
CA LEU A 280 13.69 16.16 -1.89
C LEU A 280 14.76 16.83 -1.02
N SER A 281 14.36 17.27 0.15
CA SER A 281 15.29 17.80 1.17
C SER A 281 16.06 16.68 1.92
N THR A 282 15.76 15.43 1.64
CA THR A 282 16.42 14.25 2.23
C THR A 282 17.54 13.77 1.32
N SER A 283 18.63 13.30 1.91
CA SER A 283 19.74 12.64 1.23
C SER A 283 19.90 11.21 1.75
N LEU A 284 20.57 10.37 0.97
CA LEU A 284 20.96 9.04 1.44
C LEU A 284 22.02 9.19 2.52
N GLU A 285 21.84 8.48 3.64
CA GLU A 285 22.88 8.35 4.66
C GLU A 285 23.98 7.44 4.11
N THR A 286 25.19 8.00 3.97
CA THR A 286 26.38 7.20 3.68
C THR A 286 27.02 6.83 5.01
N ALA A 287 27.18 5.52 5.28
CA ALA A 287 27.99 5.08 6.41
C ALA A 287 29.37 5.71 6.28
N ALA A 288 29.81 6.41 7.32
CA ALA A 288 31.18 6.88 7.39
C ALA A 288 32.09 5.64 7.33
N THR A 289 32.66 5.36 6.15
CA THR A 289 33.75 4.41 6.05
C THR A 289 34.90 5.05 6.82
N GLY A 290 35.16 4.51 8.02
CA GLY A 290 36.28 4.92 8.83
C GLY A 290 37.58 4.55 8.11
N ASP A 291 38.00 5.39 7.19
CA ASP A 291 39.36 5.42 6.67
C ASP A 291 40.28 6.08 7.73
N GLU A 292 40.54 5.36 8.83
CA GLU A 292 41.63 5.69 9.76
C GLU A 292 43.02 5.25 9.26
N ASN A 293 43.16 4.87 8.00
CA ASN A 293 44.43 4.44 7.43
C ASN A 293 44.91 5.34 6.29
N ASN A 294 45.02 6.64 6.54
CA ASN A 294 45.88 7.51 5.75
C ASN A 294 46.58 8.53 6.67
N LYS A 295 47.57 8.02 7.40
CA LYS A 295 48.68 8.84 7.94
C LYS A 295 50.01 8.17 7.61
#